data_dd6e2a3f145c815a86074e07662b7653
#
_entry.id   dd6e2a3f145c815a86074e07662b7653
#
_cell.length_a   1.000
_cell.length_b   1.000
_cell.length_c   1.000
_cell.angle_alpha   90.00
_cell.angle_beta   90.00
_cell.angle_gamma   90.00
#
_symmetry.space_group_name_H-M   'P 1'
#
loop_
_entity.id
_entity.type
_entity.pdbx_description
1 polymer ?
#
loop_
_entity_poly.entity_id
_entity_poly.type
_entity_poly.pdbx_seq_one_letter_code
_entity_poly.pdbx_strand_id
1 'polypeptide(L)'
;MRQITAGQIIRTVFVLLFFSAFFFSLTAWPAAALTPEEKLADPILEDRARALSKQLRCLVCQNQSIDDSDADLAKDLRREVRSLLQTGASDAAILERIQNSYGDYVLLRPPVSTQTLLLWLAPLLILTGGGLIIIFGMRRPHPHQTADQ
;
A
#
# COMPACT_ATOMS: atom_id res chain seq x y z
N MET A 1 -17.13 -47.09 -20.18
CA MET A 1 -16.49 -46.86 -18.87
C MET A 1 -15.02 -46.39 -19.15
N ARG A 2 -14.70 -45.13 -18.88
CA ARG A 2 -13.32 -44.64 -19.11
C ARG A 2 -12.43 -45.17 -17.98
N GLN A 3 -11.44 -45.97 -18.32
CA GLN A 3 -10.38 -46.43 -17.42
C GLN A 3 -9.55 -45.22 -16.98
N ILE A 4 -9.71 -44.82 -15.71
CA ILE A 4 -8.89 -43.78 -15.12
C ILE A 4 -7.51 -44.37 -14.84
N THR A 5 -6.51 -43.96 -15.57
CA THR A 5 -5.11 -44.42 -15.37
C THR A 5 -4.54 -43.94 -14.06
N ALA A 6 -3.72 -44.75 -13.38
CA ALA A 6 -3.09 -44.39 -12.11
C ALA A 6 -2.35 -43.04 -12.17
N GLY A 7 -1.78 -42.68 -13.32
CA GLY A 7 -1.14 -41.39 -13.54
C GLY A 7 -2.11 -40.19 -13.49
N GLN A 8 -3.35 -40.36 -13.91
CA GLN A 8 -4.36 -39.28 -13.79
C GLN A 8 -4.78 -39.06 -12.33
N ILE A 9 -4.89 -40.12 -11.56
CA ILE A 9 -5.21 -40.00 -10.12
C ILE A 9 -4.10 -39.27 -9.39
N ILE A 10 -2.84 -39.64 -9.61
CA ILE A 10 -1.68 -39.00 -8.98
C ILE A 10 -1.62 -37.51 -9.33
N ARG A 11 -1.84 -37.15 -10.61
CA ARG A 11 -1.83 -35.76 -11.07
C ARG A 11 -2.96 -34.93 -10.44
N THR A 12 -4.16 -35.51 -10.31
CA THR A 12 -5.31 -34.82 -9.70
C THR A 12 -5.09 -34.61 -8.20
N VAL A 13 -4.55 -35.62 -7.50
CA VAL A 13 -4.20 -35.52 -6.08
C VAL A 13 -3.13 -34.44 -5.85
N PHE A 14 -2.12 -34.39 -6.71
CA PHE A 14 -1.06 -33.37 -6.62
C PHE A 14 -1.59 -31.96 -6.82
N VAL A 15 -2.49 -31.75 -7.78
CA VAL A 15 -3.15 -30.45 -8.03
C VAL A 15 -4.02 -30.05 -6.84
N LEU A 16 -4.78 -30.98 -6.27
CA LEU A 16 -5.63 -30.72 -5.09
C LEU A 16 -4.80 -30.36 -3.85
N LEU A 17 -3.69 -31.07 -3.62
CA LEU A 17 -2.78 -30.79 -2.53
C LEU A 17 -2.09 -29.40 -2.71
N PHE A 18 -1.70 -29.06 -3.93
CA PHE A 18 -1.11 -27.77 -4.24
C PHE A 18 -2.12 -26.63 -4.03
N PHE A 19 -3.35 -26.80 -4.47
CA PHE A 19 -4.43 -25.84 -4.25
C PHE A 19 -4.78 -25.69 -2.76
N SER A 20 -4.82 -26.80 -2.02
CA SER A 20 -5.07 -26.79 -0.57
C SER A 20 -3.96 -26.06 0.19
N ALA A 21 -2.69 -26.31 -0.15
CA ALA A 21 -1.53 -25.61 0.45
C ALA A 21 -1.55 -24.11 0.12
N PHE A 22 -1.91 -23.75 -1.11
CA PHE A 22 -2.05 -22.35 -1.54
C PHE A 22 -3.16 -21.61 -0.78
N PHE A 23 -4.33 -22.25 -0.61
CA PHE A 23 -5.44 -21.67 0.17
C PHE A 23 -5.11 -21.53 1.66
N PHE A 24 -4.34 -22.46 2.23
CA PHE A 24 -3.92 -22.39 3.65
C PHE A 24 -2.92 -21.25 3.90
N SER A 25 -2.14 -20.85 2.91
CA SER A 25 -1.20 -19.74 3.01
C SER A 25 -1.86 -18.36 3.01
N LEU A 26 -3.14 -18.23 2.59
CA LEU A 26 -3.88 -16.97 2.58
C LEU A 26 -4.49 -16.60 3.95
N THR A 27 -4.46 -17.47 4.95
CA THR A 27 -5.03 -17.22 6.27
C THR A 27 -4.04 -16.65 7.30
N ALA A 28 -2.98 -15.96 6.84
CA ALA A 28 -2.12 -15.19 7.73
C ALA A 28 -2.91 -14.02 8.33
N TRP A 29 -3.45 -14.24 9.54
CA TRP A 29 -4.10 -13.18 10.31
C TRP A 29 -3.04 -12.15 10.70
N PRO A 30 -3.24 -10.85 10.46
CA PRO A 30 -2.30 -9.85 10.93
C PRO A 30 -2.25 -9.90 12.46
N ALA A 31 -1.08 -10.18 13.01
CA ALA A 31 -0.83 -10.07 14.44
C ALA A 31 -0.96 -8.59 14.82
N ALA A 32 -1.88 -8.26 15.70
CA ALA A 32 -2.03 -6.90 16.20
C ALA A 32 -0.85 -6.59 17.16
N ALA A 33 -0.05 -5.58 16.82
CA ALA A 33 1.14 -5.17 17.59
C ALA A 33 0.79 -4.36 18.86
N LEU A 34 -0.48 -4.17 19.17
CA LEU A 34 -0.95 -3.36 20.30
C LEU A 34 -0.94 -4.13 21.61
N THR A 35 -0.26 -3.57 22.60
CA THR A 35 -0.37 -4.07 23.99
C THR A 35 -1.66 -3.54 24.65
N PRO A 36 -2.28 -4.30 25.59
CA PRO A 36 -3.48 -3.89 26.28
C PRO A 36 -3.33 -2.55 27.03
N GLU A 37 -2.13 -2.25 27.53
CA GLU A 37 -1.83 -1.04 28.30
C GLU A 37 -1.79 0.23 27.44
N GLU A 38 -1.67 0.11 26.13
CA GLU A 38 -1.65 1.27 25.22
C GLU A 38 -3.07 1.78 24.88
N LYS A 39 -4.10 0.99 25.16
CA LYS A 39 -5.47 1.31 24.71
C LYS A 39 -6.11 2.40 25.57
N LEU A 40 -6.83 3.31 24.91
CA LEU A 40 -7.67 4.27 25.60
C LEU A 40 -8.92 3.60 26.20
N ALA A 41 -9.39 4.13 27.33
CA ALA A 41 -10.61 3.65 27.99
C ALA A 41 -11.89 3.92 27.15
N ASP A 42 -11.89 5.00 26.37
CA ASP A 42 -12.97 5.34 25.46
C ASP A 42 -12.79 4.58 24.13
N PRO A 43 -13.70 3.67 23.76
CA PRO A 43 -13.58 2.89 22.53
C PRO A 43 -13.67 3.75 21.27
N ILE A 44 -14.40 4.87 21.30
CA ILE A 44 -14.51 5.76 20.13
C ILE A 44 -13.18 6.47 19.87
N LEU A 45 -12.53 6.96 20.93
CA LEU A 45 -11.20 7.57 20.82
C LEU A 45 -10.13 6.53 20.42
N GLU A 46 -10.24 5.30 20.91
CA GLU A 46 -9.32 4.23 20.54
C GLU A 46 -9.45 3.85 19.04
N ASP A 47 -10.67 3.76 18.53
CA ASP A 47 -10.88 3.50 17.10
C ASP A 47 -10.31 4.62 16.22
N ARG A 48 -10.46 5.89 16.65
CA ARG A 48 -9.82 7.03 15.99
C ARG A 48 -8.29 6.95 16.07
N ALA A 49 -7.75 6.62 17.25
CA ALA A 49 -6.31 6.46 17.44
C ALA A 49 -5.73 5.41 16.49
N ARG A 50 -6.40 4.27 16.35
CA ARG A 50 -6.00 3.21 15.42
C ARG A 50 -6.13 3.63 13.95
N ALA A 51 -7.20 4.33 13.59
CA ALA A 51 -7.38 4.85 12.24
C ALA A 51 -6.25 5.84 11.83
N LEU A 52 -5.80 6.68 12.75
CA LEU A 52 -4.67 7.58 12.55
C LEU A 52 -3.35 6.82 12.51
N SER A 53 -3.14 5.86 13.41
CA SER A 53 -1.93 5.03 13.47
C SER A 53 -1.69 4.22 12.18
N LYS A 54 -2.76 3.80 11.50
CA LYS A 54 -2.69 3.14 10.18
C LYS A 54 -2.27 4.06 9.04
N GLN A 55 -2.35 5.37 9.22
CA GLN A 55 -1.93 6.37 8.22
C GLN A 55 -0.48 6.80 8.43
N LEU A 56 0.10 6.48 9.58
CA LEU A 56 1.46 6.85 9.95
C LEU A 56 2.43 5.69 9.76
N ARG A 57 3.58 5.98 9.18
CA ARG A 57 4.64 5.02 8.89
C ARG A 57 5.58 4.88 10.09
N CYS A 58 5.94 3.65 10.40
CA CYS A 58 7.07 3.39 11.30
C CYS A 58 8.39 3.72 10.57
N LEU A 59 9.11 4.72 11.04
CA LEU A 59 10.32 5.24 10.38
C LEU A 59 11.54 4.30 10.46
N VAL A 60 11.51 3.34 11.38
CA VAL A 60 12.58 2.34 11.61
C VAL A 60 12.21 0.95 11.10
N CYS A 61 11.05 0.81 10.46
CA CYS A 61 10.53 -0.46 9.97
C CYS A 61 10.48 -0.49 8.44
N GLN A 62 10.32 -1.71 7.86
CA GLN A 62 10.19 -1.87 6.42
C GLN A 62 8.77 -1.50 5.94
N ASN A 63 8.45 -0.20 5.88
CA ASN A 63 7.22 0.33 5.30
C ASN A 63 5.92 -0.10 6.01
N GLN A 64 5.99 -0.49 7.29
CA GLN A 64 4.83 -0.82 8.11
C GLN A 64 4.18 0.43 8.70
N SER A 65 2.87 0.34 9.04
CA SER A 65 2.23 1.38 9.84
C SER A 65 2.71 1.31 11.30
N ILE A 66 2.54 2.40 12.05
CA ILE A 66 2.81 2.35 13.49
C ILE A 66 1.78 1.48 14.23
N ASP A 67 0.60 1.19 13.64
CA ASP A 67 -0.39 0.27 14.21
C ASP A 67 0.07 -1.20 14.15
N ASP A 68 0.88 -1.55 13.14
CA ASP A 68 1.33 -2.91 12.86
C ASP A 68 2.76 -3.19 13.34
N SER A 69 3.46 -2.18 13.89
CA SER A 69 4.86 -2.26 14.27
C SER A 69 5.06 -2.36 15.79
N ASP A 70 5.94 -3.28 16.23
CA ASP A 70 6.36 -3.45 17.62
C ASP A 70 7.60 -2.62 18.01
N ALA A 71 8.15 -1.84 17.06
CA ALA A 71 9.32 -1.01 17.33
C ALA A 71 9.01 0.05 18.41
N ASP A 72 10.01 0.39 19.21
CA ASP A 72 9.81 1.33 20.33
C ASP A 72 9.38 2.72 19.83
N LEU A 73 9.94 3.19 18.69
CA LEU A 73 9.48 4.44 18.08
C LEU A 73 8.01 4.37 17.62
N ALA A 74 7.53 3.22 17.16
CA ALA A 74 6.12 3.06 16.80
C ALA A 74 5.22 3.14 18.05
N LYS A 75 5.65 2.55 19.18
CA LYS A 75 4.95 2.66 20.47
C LYS A 75 4.91 4.11 20.96
N ASP A 76 6.01 4.84 20.83
CA ASP A 76 6.08 6.24 21.22
C ASP A 76 5.12 7.11 20.39
N LEU A 77 5.13 6.95 19.07
CA LEU A 77 4.21 7.64 18.17
C LEU A 77 2.74 7.29 18.45
N ARG A 78 2.42 6.04 18.73
CA ARG A 78 1.07 5.63 19.13
C ARG A 78 0.62 6.29 20.44
N ARG A 79 1.52 6.42 21.41
CA ARG A 79 1.26 7.14 22.66
C ARG A 79 1.03 8.64 22.42
N GLU A 80 1.83 9.25 21.55
CA GLU A 80 1.67 10.67 21.19
C GLU A 80 0.31 10.91 20.51
N VAL A 81 -0.08 10.09 19.54
CA VAL A 81 -1.42 10.17 18.90
C VAL A 81 -2.55 10.11 19.94
N ARG A 82 -2.49 9.14 20.86
CA ARG A 82 -3.50 8.97 21.90
C ARG A 82 -3.54 10.15 22.87
N SER A 83 -2.39 10.66 23.27
CA SER A 83 -2.29 11.84 24.11
C SER A 83 -2.94 13.07 23.46
N LEU A 84 -2.67 13.31 22.18
CA LEU A 84 -3.25 14.42 21.43
C LEU A 84 -4.78 14.26 21.26
N LEU A 85 -5.26 13.04 21.04
CA LEU A 85 -6.71 12.78 21.00
C LEU A 85 -7.41 13.07 22.33
N GLN A 86 -6.77 12.73 23.45
CA GLN A 86 -7.30 13.04 24.80
C GLN A 86 -7.39 14.55 25.07
N THR A 87 -6.52 15.37 24.45
CA THR A 87 -6.62 16.84 24.53
C THR A 87 -7.70 17.42 23.62
N GLY A 88 -8.41 16.58 22.85
CA GLY A 88 -9.48 17.01 21.94
C GLY A 88 -8.98 17.53 20.59
N ALA A 89 -7.72 17.27 20.22
CA ALA A 89 -7.20 17.67 18.93
C ALA A 89 -7.94 16.99 17.77
N SER A 90 -8.08 17.70 16.64
CA SER A 90 -8.66 17.13 15.43
C SER A 90 -7.66 16.18 14.73
N ASP A 91 -8.16 15.21 13.98
CA ASP A 91 -7.34 14.24 13.24
C ASP A 91 -6.32 14.93 12.31
N ALA A 92 -6.75 15.99 11.62
CA ALA A 92 -5.88 16.76 10.74
C ALA A 92 -4.76 17.46 11.51
N ALA A 93 -5.06 18.07 12.65
CA ALA A 93 -4.06 18.74 13.50
C ALA A 93 -3.03 17.75 14.08
N ILE A 94 -3.46 16.51 14.40
CA ILE A 94 -2.57 15.46 14.90
C ILE A 94 -1.60 15.03 13.80
N LEU A 95 -2.11 14.75 12.58
CA LEU A 95 -1.28 14.36 11.45
C LEU A 95 -0.30 15.46 11.06
N GLU A 96 -0.75 16.70 11.00
CA GLU A 96 0.09 17.88 10.72
C GLU A 96 1.20 18.04 11.77
N ARG A 97 0.89 17.90 13.06
CA ARG A 97 1.88 17.98 14.14
C ARG A 97 2.95 16.90 13.99
N ILE A 98 2.56 15.67 13.75
CA ILE A 98 3.51 14.55 13.59
C ILE A 98 4.34 14.75 12.31
N GLN A 99 3.70 15.18 11.21
CA GLN A 99 4.38 15.50 9.95
C GLN A 99 5.42 16.60 10.12
N ASN A 100 5.10 17.67 10.87
CA ASN A 100 6.03 18.76 11.16
C ASN A 100 7.22 18.32 12.04
N SER A 101 7.02 17.29 12.89
CA SER A 101 8.08 16.78 13.78
C SER A 101 8.99 15.76 13.09
N TYR A 102 8.44 14.92 12.21
CA TYR A 102 9.13 13.76 11.61
C TYR A 102 9.28 13.86 10.08
N GLY A 103 8.73 14.88 9.46
CA GLY A 103 8.76 15.09 8.01
C GLY A 103 7.66 14.35 7.23
N ASP A 104 7.54 14.67 5.94
CA ASP A 104 6.48 14.10 5.05
C ASP A 104 6.52 12.58 4.94
N TYR A 105 7.69 11.98 5.13
CA TYR A 105 7.90 10.53 5.02
C TYR A 105 7.14 9.73 6.09
N VAL A 106 6.73 10.36 7.20
CA VAL A 106 5.94 9.72 8.24
C VAL A 106 4.53 9.35 7.77
N LEU A 107 4.04 10.00 6.71
CA LEU A 107 2.74 9.66 6.12
C LEU A 107 2.87 8.48 5.15
N LEU A 108 2.03 7.45 5.32
CA LEU A 108 1.98 6.31 4.40
C LEU A 108 1.41 6.69 3.03
N ARG A 109 0.54 7.71 2.99
CA ARG A 109 0.00 8.27 1.75
C ARG A 109 0.59 9.65 1.53
N PRO A 110 1.35 9.85 0.43
CA PRO A 110 1.90 11.18 0.13
C PRO A 110 0.76 12.20 -0.01
N PRO A 111 0.86 13.36 0.64
CA PRO A 111 -0.13 14.41 0.47
C PRO A 111 -0.10 14.92 -0.98
N VAL A 112 -1.28 15.28 -1.52
CA VAL A 112 -1.37 15.97 -2.82
C VAL A 112 -0.95 17.41 -2.58
N SER A 113 0.34 17.70 -2.82
CA SER A 113 0.92 19.04 -2.73
C SER A 113 1.43 19.48 -4.10
N THR A 114 1.75 20.76 -4.24
CA THR A 114 2.37 21.29 -5.48
C THR A 114 3.67 20.58 -5.83
N GLN A 115 4.42 20.09 -4.83
CA GLN A 115 5.65 19.34 -5.01
C GLN A 115 5.41 17.91 -5.52
N THR A 116 4.28 17.29 -5.12
CA THR A 116 3.92 15.93 -5.55
C THR A 116 2.98 15.91 -6.76
N LEU A 117 2.50 17.08 -7.21
CA LEU A 117 1.58 17.20 -8.35
C LEU A 117 2.14 16.55 -9.63
N LEU A 118 3.44 16.74 -9.88
CA LEU A 118 4.12 16.13 -11.04
C LEU A 118 4.08 14.59 -10.97
N LEU A 119 4.23 14.02 -9.77
CA LEU A 119 4.15 12.57 -9.56
C LEU A 119 2.77 12.02 -9.92
N TRP A 120 1.72 12.75 -9.58
CA TRP A 120 0.35 12.34 -9.87
C TRP A 120 -0.03 12.53 -11.35
N LEU A 121 0.53 13.57 -12.01
CA LEU A 121 0.27 13.86 -13.42
C LEU A 121 1.18 13.07 -14.37
N ALA A 122 2.34 12.60 -13.92
CA ALA A 122 3.33 11.91 -14.74
C ALA A 122 2.74 10.74 -15.58
N PRO A 123 1.93 9.81 -15.03
CA PRO A 123 1.37 8.72 -15.83
C PRO A 123 0.44 9.21 -16.94
N LEU A 124 -0.34 10.26 -16.70
CA LEU A 124 -1.21 10.86 -17.72
C LEU A 124 -0.40 11.55 -18.82
N LEU A 125 0.66 12.27 -18.45
CA LEU A 125 1.53 12.94 -19.42
C LEU A 125 2.28 11.94 -20.30
N ILE A 126 2.75 10.82 -19.74
CA ILE A 126 3.42 9.75 -20.48
C ILE A 126 2.44 9.08 -21.46
N LEU A 127 1.22 8.77 -21.00
CA LEU A 127 0.21 8.12 -21.84
C LEU A 127 -0.24 9.05 -22.99
N THR A 128 -0.52 10.31 -22.68
CA THR A 128 -0.96 11.26 -23.71
C THR A 128 0.17 11.60 -24.68
N GLY A 129 1.38 11.89 -24.19
CA GLY A 129 2.53 12.19 -25.02
C GLY A 129 2.97 11.00 -25.88
N GLY A 130 3.05 9.81 -25.30
CA GLY A 130 3.37 8.57 -26.02
C GLY A 130 2.30 8.23 -27.07
N GLY A 131 1.03 8.36 -26.72
CA GLY A 131 -0.08 8.16 -27.66
C GLY A 131 -0.05 9.10 -28.86
N LEU A 132 0.23 10.39 -28.62
CA LEU A 132 0.38 11.39 -29.70
C LEU A 132 1.55 11.05 -30.61
N ILE A 133 2.71 10.67 -30.07
CA ILE A 133 3.89 10.29 -30.86
C ILE A 133 3.57 9.11 -31.78
N ILE A 134 2.87 8.08 -31.27
CA ILE A 134 2.46 6.92 -32.05
C ILE A 134 1.50 7.32 -33.17
N ILE A 135 0.46 8.11 -32.88
CA ILE A 135 -0.53 8.55 -33.84
C ILE A 135 0.13 9.38 -34.95
N PHE A 136 1.00 10.32 -34.60
CA PHE A 136 1.70 11.15 -35.61
C PHE A 136 2.77 10.35 -36.36
N GLY A 137 3.43 9.40 -35.72
CA GLY A 137 4.40 8.51 -36.36
C GLY A 137 3.77 7.59 -37.40
N MET A 138 2.59 7.04 -37.12
CA MET A 138 1.84 6.19 -38.05
C MET A 138 1.24 6.96 -39.25
N ARG A 139 1.05 8.28 -39.12
CA ARG A 139 0.54 9.14 -40.20
C ARG A 139 1.61 9.58 -41.22
N ARG A 140 2.91 9.34 -40.96
CA ARG A 140 3.96 9.65 -41.92
C ARG A 140 3.93 8.60 -43.02
N PRO A 141 3.65 8.98 -44.30
CA PRO A 141 3.71 8.06 -45.43
C PRO A 141 5.14 7.58 -45.57
N HIS A 142 5.35 6.26 -45.67
CA HIS A 142 6.63 5.69 -46.04
C HIS A 142 6.99 6.17 -47.43
N PRO A 143 8.15 6.81 -47.65
CA PRO A 143 8.58 7.08 -49.01
C PRO A 143 8.80 5.71 -49.68
N HIS A 144 8.05 5.45 -50.73
CA HIS A 144 8.30 4.33 -51.63
C HIS A 144 9.74 4.45 -52.12
N GLN A 145 10.65 3.59 -51.71
CA GLN A 145 11.91 3.36 -52.39
C GLN A 145 11.54 2.72 -53.74
N THR A 146 11.48 3.54 -54.77
CA THR A 146 11.57 3.04 -56.18
C THR A 146 12.96 2.43 -56.31
N ALA A 147 13.02 1.08 -56.32
CA ALA A 147 14.18 0.34 -56.76
C ALA A 147 14.36 0.68 -58.26
N ASP A 148 15.32 1.54 -58.57
CA ASP A 148 15.86 1.68 -59.93
C ASP A 148 16.62 0.41 -60.25
N GLN A 149 16.11 -0.32 -61.24
CA GLN A 149 16.82 -1.40 -61.98
C GLN A 149 17.72 -0.77 -63.04
#